data_0ee14fd289b1630919f9b0166244a898
#
_entry.id   0ee14fd289b1630919f9b0166244a898
#
_cell.length_a   1.000
_cell.length_b   1.000
_cell.length_c   1.000
_cell.angle_alpha   90.00
_cell.angle_beta   90.00
_cell.angle_gamma   90.00
#
_symmetry.space_group_name_H-M   'P 1'
#
loop_
_entity.id
_entity.type
_entity.pdbx_description
1 polymer ?
#
loop_
_entity_poly.entity_id
_entity_poly.type
_entity_poly.pdbx_seq_one_letter_code
_entity_poly.pdbx_strand_id
1 'polypeptide(L)'
;MRISVIVPITGLNEDGLAERVKVLNSIKRPDTVIEFYRSVSGPPAIETRVDHDLAVPEILRLVKEAENKGSDAAIIWCAGDPGLESSRELVDIPVVGPRQASFSIAMNLGSNPTVLPPPLPVLELRKDLEKTMRLAEKAARDLMRSSNSDVLILGCMGLFGLARKLSINLGIPVIDPAEAALSMAETLAHLKLRHSRLTYPKYEPPSR
;
A
#
# COMPACT_ATOMS: atom_id res chain seq x y z
N MET A 1 -15.13 9.59 8.10
CA MET A 1 -15.10 8.39 7.22
C MET A 1 -14.29 7.28 7.87
N ARG A 2 -14.59 6.01 7.59
CA ARG A 2 -13.90 4.84 8.15
C ARG A 2 -13.07 4.16 7.05
N ILE A 3 -11.76 4.12 7.22
CA ILE A 3 -10.83 3.50 6.27
C ILE A 3 -10.21 2.26 6.92
N SER A 4 -10.35 1.11 6.27
CA SER A 4 -9.78 -0.14 6.73
C SER A 4 -8.44 -0.42 6.07
N VAL A 5 -7.44 -0.74 6.87
CA VAL A 5 -6.09 -1.11 6.42
C VAL A 5 -5.91 -2.61 6.60
N ILE A 6 -5.80 -3.32 5.49
CA ILE A 6 -5.64 -4.77 5.44
C ILE A 6 -4.14 -5.09 5.43
N VAL A 7 -3.63 -5.67 6.51
CA VAL A 7 -2.23 -6.08 6.65
C VAL A 7 -2.09 -7.54 6.19
N PRO A 8 -1.51 -7.80 5.00
CA PRO A 8 -1.58 -9.11 4.34
C PRO A 8 -0.48 -10.11 4.76
N ILE A 9 0.25 -9.81 5.83
CA ILE A 9 1.38 -10.63 6.31
C ILE A 9 1.19 -11.00 7.78
N THR A 10 1.69 -12.17 8.17
CA THR A 10 1.59 -12.68 9.54
C THR A 10 2.82 -12.36 10.40
N GLY A 11 3.96 -11.99 9.79
CA GLY A 11 5.23 -11.76 10.48
C GLY A 11 5.38 -10.37 11.14
N LEU A 12 4.36 -9.51 11.04
CA LEU A 12 4.40 -8.20 11.67
C LEU A 12 4.07 -8.32 13.17
N ASN A 13 5.02 -7.89 14.02
CA ASN A 13 4.83 -7.82 15.46
C ASN A 13 4.00 -6.58 15.88
N GLU A 14 3.66 -6.48 17.19
CA GLU A 14 2.85 -5.39 17.72
C GLU A 14 3.53 -4.02 17.59
N ASP A 15 4.84 -3.93 17.80
CA ASP A 15 5.59 -2.68 17.66
C ASP A 15 5.55 -2.19 16.21
N GLY A 16 5.78 -3.10 15.27
CA GLY A 16 5.68 -2.79 13.84
C GLY A 16 4.28 -2.35 13.43
N LEU A 17 3.22 -2.90 14.02
CA LEU A 17 1.86 -2.44 13.79
C LEU A 17 1.63 -1.05 14.39
N ALA A 18 2.04 -0.84 15.65
CA ALA A 18 1.89 0.44 16.34
C ALA A 18 2.57 1.60 15.58
N GLU A 19 3.72 1.35 14.97
CA GLU A 19 4.42 2.33 14.14
C GLU A 19 3.60 2.74 12.92
N ARG A 20 2.95 1.79 12.24
CA ARG A 20 2.06 2.05 11.08
C ARG A 20 0.82 2.84 11.51
N VAL A 21 0.21 2.45 12.62
CA VAL A 21 -0.91 3.18 13.23
C VAL A 21 -0.54 4.63 13.49
N LYS A 22 0.63 4.86 14.12
CA LYS A 22 1.12 6.21 14.43
C LYS A 22 1.30 7.05 13.18
N VAL A 23 1.95 6.51 12.14
CA VAL A 23 2.20 7.26 10.91
C VAL A 23 0.90 7.60 10.19
N LEU A 24 0.03 6.63 9.96
CA LEU A 24 -1.24 6.90 9.28
C LEU A 24 -2.12 7.88 10.06
N ASN A 25 -2.14 7.80 11.40
CA ASN A 25 -2.87 8.78 12.20
C ASN A 25 -2.28 10.20 12.16
N SER A 26 -1.00 10.36 11.83
CA SER A 26 -0.37 11.69 11.70
C SER A 26 -0.65 12.38 10.36
N ILE A 27 -1.08 11.63 9.34
CA ILE A 27 -1.30 12.15 7.98
C ILE A 27 -2.75 12.08 7.51
N LYS A 28 -3.61 11.34 8.21
CA LYS A 28 -5.04 11.23 7.88
C LYS A 28 -5.78 12.55 8.03
N ARG A 29 -6.91 12.70 7.36
CA ARG A 29 -7.86 13.80 7.60
C ARG A 29 -8.42 13.74 9.04
N PRO A 30 -8.79 14.88 9.63
CA PRO A 30 -9.27 14.91 11.02
C PRO A 30 -10.52 14.05 11.27
N ASP A 31 -11.40 13.92 10.28
CA ASP A 31 -12.64 13.15 10.33
C ASP A 31 -12.48 11.68 9.92
N THR A 32 -11.27 11.24 9.58
CA THR A 32 -10.99 9.85 9.21
C THR A 32 -10.70 9.00 10.46
N VAL A 33 -11.36 7.86 10.54
CA VAL A 33 -11.06 6.78 11.49
C VAL A 33 -10.38 5.66 10.71
N ILE A 34 -9.22 5.19 11.19
CA ILE A 34 -8.46 4.11 10.57
C ILE A 34 -8.57 2.86 11.43
N GLU A 35 -8.95 1.74 10.83
CA GLU A 35 -9.03 0.43 11.47
C GLU A 35 -8.08 -0.55 10.78
N PHE A 36 -7.34 -1.34 11.57
CA PHE A 36 -6.39 -2.32 11.05
C PHE A 36 -6.96 -3.73 11.13
N TYR A 37 -6.90 -4.45 10.02
CA TYR A 37 -7.26 -5.85 9.88
C TYR A 37 -6.00 -6.66 9.59
N ARG A 38 -5.65 -7.58 10.48
CA ARG A 38 -4.42 -8.37 10.38
C ARG A 38 -4.70 -9.76 9.87
N SER A 39 -3.87 -10.23 8.96
CA SER A 39 -3.89 -11.62 8.52
C SER A 39 -3.47 -12.56 9.66
N VAL A 40 -4.23 -13.62 9.84
CA VAL A 40 -3.93 -14.70 10.79
C VAL A 40 -3.38 -15.93 10.08
N SER A 41 -3.44 -15.96 8.76
CA SER A 41 -2.88 -17.00 7.89
C SER A 41 -2.23 -16.37 6.67
N GLY A 42 -1.39 -17.15 5.96
CA GLY A 42 -0.63 -16.68 4.81
C GLY A 42 0.85 -16.46 5.12
N PRO A 43 1.60 -15.80 4.23
CA PRO A 43 3.03 -15.66 4.34
C PRO A 43 3.43 -14.71 5.48
N PRO A 44 4.61 -14.93 6.11
CA PRO A 44 5.14 -13.99 7.12
C PRO A 44 5.55 -12.65 6.53
N ALA A 45 5.97 -12.61 5.27
CA ALA A 45 6.30 -11.44 4.47
C ALA A 45 5.97 -11.72 3.00
N ILE A 46 5.80 -10.67 2.20
CA ILE A 46 5.62 -10.81 0.73
C ILE A 46 6.91 -10.35 0.08
N GLU A 47 7.75 -11.33 -0.33
CA GLU A 47 9.04 -11.13 -0.97
C GLU A 47 9.02 -11.62 -2.43
N THR A 48 8.14 -12.60 -2.73
CA THR A 48 8.06 -13.28 -4.02
C THR A 48 6.65 -13.24 -4.59
N ARG A 49 6.50 -13.68 -5.86
CA ARG A 49 5.17 -13.87 -6.48
C ARG A 49 4.36 -14.94 -5.76
N VAL A 50 5.02 -15.98 -5.27
CA VAL A 50 4.35 -17.05 -4.51
C VAL A 50 3.76 -16.49 -3.22
N ASP A 51 4.52 -15.70 -2.45
CA ASP A 51 4.01 -15.07 -1.24
C ASP A 51 2.83 -14.13 -1.55
N HIS A 52 2.95 -13.38 -2.65
CA HIS A 52 1.88 -12.51 -3.14
C HIS A 52 0.57 -13.28 -3.35
N ASP A 53 0.63 -14.42 -4.04
CA ASP A 53 -0.55 -15.23 -4.35
C ASP A 53 -1.09 -15.94 -3.10
N LEU A 54 -0.21 -16.43 -2.22
CA LEU A 54 -0.61 -17.05 -0.95
C LEU A 54 -1.27 -16.08 0.04
N ALA A 55 -1.03 -14.77 -0.08
CA ALA A 55 -1.68 -13.75 0.75
C ALA A 55 -3.13 -13.48 0.34
N VAL A 56 -3.51 -13.74 -0.93
CA VAL A 56 -4.80 -13.32 -1.51
C VAL A 56 -6.02 -13.86 -0.77
N PRO A 57 -6.12 -15.15 -0.40
CA PRO A 57 -7.31 -15.68 0.26
C PRO A 57 -7.66 -14.92 1.56
N GLU A 58 -6.65 -14.59 2.36
CA GLU A 58 -6.87 -13.89 3.63
C GLU A 58 -7.18 -12.41 3.41
N ILE A 59 -6.57 -11.77 2.39
CA ILE A 59 -6.93 -10.40 1.97
C ILE A 59 -8.41 -10.33 1.62
N LEU A 60 -8.91 -11.23 0.80
CA LEU A 60 -10.31 -11.27 0.38
C LEU A 60 -11.25 -11.42 1.58
N ARG A 61 -10.91 -12.31 2.52
CA ARG A 61 -11.67 -12.49 3.75
C ARG A 61 -11.75 -11.20 4.57
N LEU A 62 -10.59 -10.53 4.77
CA LEU A 62 -10.49 -9.31 5.56
C LEU A 62 -11.16 -8.11 4.89
N VAL A 63 -11.05 -7.97 3.58
CA VAL A 63 -11.74 -6.90 2.82
C VAL A 63 -13.25 -7.05 2.95
N LYS A 64 -13.76 -8.29 2.86
CA LYS A 64 -15.20 -8.56 3.04
C LYS A 64 -15.65 -8.31 4.48
N GLU A 65 -14.83 -8.66 5.47
CA GLU A 65 -15.10 -8.35 6.87
C GLU A 65 -15.15 -6.83 7.11
N ALA A 66 -14.21 -6.06 6.53
CA ALA A 66 -14.17 -4.62 6.62
C ALA A 66 -15.44 -3.96 6.05
N GLU A 67 -15.89 -4.40 4.86
CA GLU A 67 -17.15 -3.94 4.28
C GLU A 67 -18.34 -4.24 5.20
N ASN A 68 -18.45 -5.46 5.72
CA ASN A 68 -19.54 -5.87 6.60
C ASN A 68 -19.59 -5.06 7.92
N LYS A 69 -18.45 -4.53 8.37
CA LYS A 69 -18.33 -3.65 9.54
C LYS A 69 -18.54 -2.15 9.22
N GLY A 70 -18.90 -1.84 7.97
CA GLY A 70 -19.27 -0.50 7.55
C GLY A 70 -18.09 0.41 7.24
N SER A 71 -17.01 -0.13 6.67
CA SER A 71 -15.92 0.68 6.14
C SER A 71 -16.35 1.44 4.89
N ASP A 72 -15.87 2.67 4.73
CA ASP A 72 -16.11 3.50 3.56
C ASP A 72 -15.12 3.20 2.41
N ALA A 73 -13.93 2.70 2.74
CA ALA A 73 -12.94 2.19 1.79
C ALA A 73 -11.94 1.26 2.49
N ALA A 74 -11.23 0.44 1.71
CA ALA A 74 -10.17 -0.44 2.18
C ALA A 74 -8.84 -0.16 1.45
N ILE A 75 -7.71 -0.33 2.16
CA ILE A 75 -6.35 -0.25 1.62
C ILE A 75 -5.68 -1.61 1.84
N ILE A 76 -5.10 -2.21 0.79
CA ILE A 76 -4.26 -3.41 0.92
C ILE A 76 -2.85 -2.97 1.25
N TRP A 77 -2.34 -3.23 2.46
CA TRP A 77 -1.06 -2.73 2.94
C TRP A 77 0.14 -3.48 2.36
N CYS A 78 0.26 -3.45 1.03
CA CYS A 78 1.38 -4.02 0.28
C CYS A 78 1.56 -3.28 -1.04
N ALA A 79 2.78 -2.79 -1.33
CA ALA A 79 3.10 -2.10 -2.58
C ALA A 79 3.14 -3.03 -3.82
N GLY A 80 2.84 -4.32 -3.65
CA GLY A 80 2.60 -5.27 -4.74
C GLY A 80 1.14 -5.34 -5.19
N ASP A 81 0.20 -4.75 -4.44
CA ASP A 81 -1.26 -4.78 -4.65
C ASP A 81 -1.84 -6.21 -4.76
N PRO A 82 -1.50 -7.18 -3.85
CA PRO A 82 -2.01 -8.54 -3.95
C PRO A 82 -3.54 -8.60 -3.83
N GLY A 83 -4.19 -9.34 -4.73
CA GLY A 83 -5.64 -9.53 -4.71
C GLY A 83 -6.48 -8.27 -4.92
N LEU A 84 -5.90 -7.18 -5.46
CA LEU A 84 -6.58 -5.91 -5.62
C LEU A 84 -7.81 -6.03 -6.53
N GLU A 85 -7.67 -6.65 -7.69
CA GLU A 85 -8.78 -6.80 -8.65
C GLU A 85 -9.87 -7.71 -8.10
N SER A 86 -9.50 -8.88 -7.56
CA SER A 86 -10.43 -9.81 -6.93
C SER A 86 -11.16 -9.18 -5.73
N SER A 87 -10.48 -8.33 -4.95
CA SER A 87 -11.12 -7.59 -3.86
C SER A 87 -12.19 -6.63 -4.40
N ARG A 88 -11.94 -5.98 -5.52
CA ARG A 88 -12.89 -5.06 -6.18
C ARG A 88 -14.11 -5.76 -6.74
N GLU A 89 -13.96 -7.00 -7.19
CA GLU A 89 -15.09 -7.85 -7.58
C GLU A 89 -15.91 -8.30 -6.36
N LEU A 90 -15.26 -8.51 -5.22
CA LEU A 90 -15.88 -9.07 -4.02
C LEU A 90 -16.72 -8.07 -3.23
N VAL A 91 -16.30 -6.78 -3.15
CA VAL A 91 -16.94 -5.75 -2.31
C VAL A 91 -17.45 -4.56 -3.13
N ASP A 92 -18.33 -3.75 -2.53
CA ASP A 92 -18.88 -2.53 -3.14
C ASP A 92 -18.15 -1.26 -2.69
N ILE A 93 -17.41 -1.32 -1.58
CA ILE A 93 -16.55 -0.21 -1.14
C ILE A 93 -15.30 -0.09 -2.03
N PRO A 94 -14.72 1.11 -2.19
CA PRO A 94 -13.45 1.28 -2.88
C PRO A 94 -12.33 0.47 -2.22
N VAL A 95 -11.56 -0.29 -3.03
CA VAL A 95 -10.35 -0.96 -2.58
C VAL A 95 -9.15 -0.33 -3.27
N VAL A 96 -8.21 0.18 -2.49
CA VAL A 96 -7.04 0.93 -2.95
C VAL A 96 -5.78 0.08 -2.83
N GLY A 97 -5.09 -0.06 -3.97
CA GLY A 97 -3.75 -0.60 -4.04
C GLY A 97 -2.71 0.52 -3.92
N PRO A 98 -1.76 0.45 -2.98
CA PRO A 98 -0.74 1.47 -2.79
C PRO A 98 0.13 1.71 -4.02
N ARG A 99 0.45 0.65 -4.78
CA ARG A 99 1.20 0.77 -6.03
C ARG A 99 0.41 1.56 -7.07
N GLN A 100 -0.84 1.18 -7.31
CA GLN A 100 -1.69 1.86 -8.29
C GLN A 100 -1.92 3.32 -7.90
N ALA A 101 -2.20 3.62 -6.64
CA ALA A 101 -2.36 4.98 -6.13
C ALA A 101 -1.08 5.81 -6.33
N SER A 102 0.09 5.23 -6.04
CA SER A 102 1.38 5.89 -6.25
C SER A 102 1.65 6.24 -7.71
N PHE A 103 1.39 5.32 -8.64
CA PHE A 103 1.54 5.60 -10.07
C PHE A 103 0.57 6.68 -10.55
N SER A 104 -0.68 6.70 -10.06
CA SER A 104 -1.65 7.74 -10.40
C SER A 104 -1.17 9.15 -9.99
N ILE A 105 -0.47 9.27 -8.85
CA ILE A 105 0.15 10.52 -8.41
C ILE A 105 1.41 10.80 -9.22
N ALA A 106 2.27 9.81 -9.44
CA ALA A 106 3.55 9.96 -10.13
C ALA A 106 3.40 10.52 -11.54
N MET A 107 2.38 10.08 -12.27
CA MET A 107 2.06 10.55 -13.62
C MET A 107 1.70 12.04 -13.72
N ASN A 108 1.44 12.70 -12.56
CA ASN A 108 1.23 14.14 -12.50
C ASN A 108 2.51 14.92 -12.13
N LEU A 109 3.61 14.23 -11.81
CA LEU A 109 4.83 14.84 -11.30
C LEU A 109 6.02 14.73 -12.27
N GLY A 110 6.00 13.73 -13.13
CA GLY A 110 7.06 13.50 -14.10
C GLY A 110 6.64 12.55 -15.22
N SER A 111 7.58 12.29 -16.11
CA SER A 111 7.36 11.52 -17.34
C SER A 111 7.85 10.07 -17.23
N ASN A 112 8.75 9.80 -16.29
CA ASN A 112 9.40 8.50 -16.14
C ASN A 112 9.43 8.01 -14.68
N PRO A 113 8.24 7.74 -14.08
CA PRO A 113 8.16 7.22 -12.72
C PRO A 113 8.70 5.80 -12.64
N THR A 114 9.55 5.53 -11.65
CA THR A 114 10.16 4.21 -11.45
C THR A 114 10.01 3.76 -9.99
N VAL A 115 9.81 2.46 -9.81
CA VAL A 115 9.70 1.86 -8.48
C VAL A 115 11.08 1.57 -7.91
N LEU A 116 11.39 2.17 -6.75
CA LEU A 116 12.59 1.86 -5.97
C LEU A 116 12.35 0.57 -5.16
N PRO A 117 13.01 -0.54 -5.49
CA PRO A 117 12.84 -1.78 -4.75
C PRO A 117 13.34 -1.65 -3.30
N PRO A 118 12.80 -2.43 -2.35
CA PRO A 118 13.31 -2.44 -0.99
C PRO A 118 14.77 -2.95 -0.97
N PRO A 119 15.69 -2.27 -0.26
CA PRO A 119 17.11 -2.63 -0.26
C PRO A 119 17.45 -3.77 0.71
N LEU A 120 16.49 -4.23 1.50
CA LEU A 120 16.59 -5.29 2.49
C LEU A 120 15.29 -6.12 2.49
N PRO A 121 15.29 -7.34 3.05
CA PRO A 121 14.08 -8.11 3.29
C PRO A 121 13.03 -7.30 4.07
N VAL A 122 11.75 -7.51 3.78
CA VAL A 122 10.63 -6.68 4.27
C VAL A 122 10.63 -6.49 5.78
N LEU A 123 10.85 -7.57 6.54
CA LEU A 123 10.86 -7.52 8.02
C LEU A 123 12.15 -6.92 8.61
N GLU A 124 13.20 -6.71 7.80
CA GLU A 124 14.46 -6.09 8.23
C GLU A 124 14.46 -4.56 8.03
N LEU A 125 13.59 -4.02 7.16
CA LEU A 125 13.60 -2.61 6.76
C LEU A 125 13.46 -1.62 7.93
N ARG A 126 12.77 -2.02 9.01
CA ARG A 126 12.50 -1.15 10.14
C ARG A 126 13.39 -1.38 11.37
N LYS A 127 14.28 -2.40 11.33
CA LYS A 127 15.19 -2.69 12.45
C LYS A 127 16.30 -1.64 12.61
N ASP A 128 16.77 -1.08 11.50
CA ASP A 128 17.76 0.00 11.44
C ASP A 128 17.40 0.97 10.31
N LEU A 129 16.68 2.03 10.68
CA LEU A 129 16.19 3.01 9.71
C LEU A 129 17.32 3.82 9.05
N GLU A 130 18.43 4.07 9.76
CA GLU A 130 19.56 4.80 9.18
C GLU A 130 20.26 3.96 8.12
N LYS A 131 20.47 2.68 8.39
CA LYS A 131 21.01 1.73 7.42
C LYS A 131 20.09 1.60 6.21
N THR A 132 18.78 1.42 6.45
CA THR A 132 17.79 1.32 5.37
C THR A 132 17.77 2.58 4.52
N MET A 133 17.81 3.75 5.12
CA MET A 133 17.86 5.02 4.42
C MET A 133 19.10 5.15 3.53
N ARG A 134 20.30 4.84 4.06
CA ARG A 134 21.54 4.88 3.28
C ARG A 134 21.51 3.93 2.08
N LEU A 135 21.02 2.72 2.29
CA LEU A 135 20.91 1.72 1.22
C LEU A 135 19.86 2.11 0.17
N ALA A 136 18.71 2.64 0.62
CA ALA A 136 17.66 3.12 -0.27
C ALA A 136 18.14 4.31 -1.12
N GLU A 137 18.85 5.27 -0.52
CA GLU A 137 19.41 6.42 -1.25
C GLU A 137 20.44 5.97 -2.30
N LYS A 138 21.33 5.03 -1.95
CA LYS A 138 22.30 4.48 -2.92
C LYS A 138 21.57 3.80 -4.08
N ALA A 139 20.63 2.90 -3.79
CA ALA A 139 19.84 2.21 -4.83
C ALA A 139 19.05 3.19 -5.70
N ALA A 140 18.50 4.25 -5.11
CA ALA A 140 17.79 5.30 -5.84
C ALA A 140 18.70 6.04 -6.82
N ARG A 141 19.91 6.45 -6.41
CA ARG A 141 20.89 7.09 -7.30
C ARG A 141 21.33 6.19 -8.45
N ASP A 142 21.50 4.88 -8.18
CA ASP A 142 21.85 3.91 -9.22
C ASP A 142 20.68 3.73 -10.21
N LEU A 143 19.46 3.66 -9.70
CA LEU A 143 18.25 3.53 -10.50
C LEU A 143 18.01 4.77 -11.39
N MET A 144 18.17 5.99 -10.83
CA MET A 144 18.04 7.24 -11.57
C MET A 144 19.02 7.28 -12.75
N ARG A 145 20.27 6.86 -12.54
CA ARG A 145 21.28 6.83 -13.61
C ARG A 145 20.98 5.80 -14.70
N SER A 146 20.47 4.65 -14.34
CA SER A 146 20.23 3.55 -15.28
C SER A 146 18.91 3.68 -16.05
N SER A 147 17.90 4.33 -15.48
CA SER A 147 16.54 4.42 -16.05
C SER A 147 16.11 5.83 -16.43
N ASN A 148 16.92 6.85 -16.18
CA ASN A 148 16.55 8.27 -16.35
C ASN A 148 15.27 8.64 -15.58
N SER A 149 15.07 8.04 -14.41
CA SER A 149 13.87 8.28 -13.60
C SER A 149 13.82 9.73 -13.10
N ASP A 150 12.69 10.38 -13.26
CA ASP A 150 12.40 11.73 -12.79
C ASP A 150 11.43 11.75 -11.58
N VAL A 151 10.79 10.62 -11.28
CA VAL A 151 9.96 10.37 -10.09
C VAL A 151 10.26 8.99 -9.56
N LEU A 152 10.42 8.84 -8.24
CA LEU A 152 10.56 7.54 -7.61
C LEU A 152 9.33 7.20 -6.77
N ILE A 153 8.97 5.91 -6.76
CA ILE A 153 7.92 5.34 -5.92
C ILE A 153 8.60 4.34 -4.98
N LEU A 154 8.40 4.43 -3.68
CA LEU A 154 8.91 3.43 -2.75
C LEU A 154 8.21 2.09 -2.99
N GLY A 155 8.98 1.04 -3.31
CA GLY A 155 8.46 -0.27 -3.72
C GLY A 155 8.01 -1.19 -2.59
N CYS A 156 8.02 -0.71 -1.35
CA CYS A 156 7.59 -1.49 -0.19
C CYS A 156 6.94 -0.60 0.86
N MET A 157 5.85 -1.10 1.44
CA MET A 157 5.18 -0.44 2.57
C MET A 157 6.05 -0.35 3.83
N GLY A 158 7.13 -1.16 3.94
CA GLY A 158 8.11 -1.05 5.02
C GLY A 158 9.02 0.19 4.93
N LEU A 159 9.04 0.88 3.78
CA LEU A 159 9.81 2.12 3.57
C LEU A 159 9.02 3.40 3.92
N PHE A 160 7.81 3.27 4.46
CA PHE A 160 6.96 4.41 4.80
C PHE A 160 7.72 5.43 5.68
N GLY A 161 7.45 6.71 5.43
CA GLY A 161 8.07 7.83 6.13
C GLY A 161 9.46 8.22 5.65
N LEU A 162 10.06 7.50 4.68
CA LEU A 162 11.39 7.84 4.13
C LEU A 162 11.32 8.74 2.89
N ALA A 163 10.19 8.84 2.22
CA ALA A 163 10.04 9.51 0.93
C ALA A 163 10.49 10.97 0.96
N ARG A 164 10.06 11.74 1.98
CA ARG A 164 10.40 13.18 2.09
C ARG A 164 11.90 13.42 2.18
N LYS A 165 12.62 12.65 3.02
CA LYS A 165 14.07 12.79 3.17
C LYS A 165 14.80 12.35 1.91
N LEU A 166 14.36 11.24 1.28
CA LEU A 166 14.91 10.82 -0.02
C LEU A 166 14.69 11.88 -1.10
N SER A 167 13.51 12.46 -1.20
CA SER A 167 13.21 13.51 -2.18
C SER A 167 14.15 14.71 -2.04
N ILE A 168 14.40 15.18 -0.81
CA ILE A 168 15.33 16.28 -0.54
C ILE A 168 16.76 15.90 -0.96
N ASN A 169 17.22 14.70 -0.58
CA ASN A 169 18.60 14.26 -0.87
C ASN A 169 18.84 13.99 -2.36
N LEU A 170 17.82 13.57 -3.09
CA LEU A 170 17.90 13.20 -4.51
C LEU A 170 17.58 14.35 -5.47
N GLY A 171 16.85 15.37 -4.99
CA GLY A 171 16.40 16.49 -5.81
C GLY A 171 15.27 16.18 -6.79
N ILE A 172 14.56 15.05 -6.59
CA ILE A 172 13.40 14.63 -7.39
C ILE A 172 12.24 14.21 -6.49
N PRO A 173 10.98 14.20 -6.98
CA PRO A 173 9.86 13.67 -6.22
C PRO A 173 10.05 12.19 -5.86
N VAL A 174 9.79 11.85 -4.60
CA VAL A 174 9.71 10.46 -4.12
C VAL A 174 8.36 10.27 -3.46
N ILE A 175 7.61 9.26 -3.89
CA ILE A 175 6.26 8.98 -3.42
C ILE A 175 6.30 7.88 -2.36
N ASP A 176 5.65 8.14 -1.24
CA ASP A 176 5.36 7.15 -0.21
C ASP A 176 4.04 6.45 -0.55
N PRO A 177 4.04 5.13 -0.78
CA PRO A 177 2.82 4.42 -1.12
C PRO A 177 1.79 4.39 0.01
N ALA A 178 2.20 4.57 1.27
CA ALA A 178 1.28 4.67 2.40
C ALA A 178 0.47 5.98 2.36
N GLU A 179 1.16 7.10 2.10
CA GLU A 179 0.53 8.42 1.95
C GLU A 179 -0.36 8.45 0.70
N ALA A 180 0.12 7.90 -0.42
CA ALA A 180 -0.62 7.83 -1.67
C ALA A 180 -1.92 7.02 -1.51
N ALA A 181 -1.84 5.84 -0.88
CA ALA A 181 -2.99 4.97 -0.69
C ALA A 181 -4.03 5.59 0.26
N LEU A 182 -3.58 6.18 1.38
CA LEU A 182 -4.50 6.82 2.32
C LEU A 182 -5.22 8.01 1.66
N SER A 183 -4.49 8.90 0.99
CA SER A 183 -5.07 10.05 0.30
C SER A 183 -6.08 9.62 -0.78
N MET A 184 -5.77 8.56 -1.54
CA MET A 184 -6.68 8.02 -2.54
C MET A 184 -7.93 7.41 -1.90
N ALA A 185 -7.79 6.62 -0.83
CA ALA A 185 -8.91 6.00 -0.14
C ALA A 185 -9.86 7.06 0.46
N GLU A 186 -9.30 8.07 1.12
CA GLU A 186 -10.06 9.20 1.65
C GLU A 186 -10.79 9.99 0.54
N THR A 187 -10.14 10.19 -0.60
CA THR A 187 -10.74 10.88 -1.75
C THR A 187 -11.92 10.08 -2.31
N LEU A 188 -11.73 8.78 -2.57
CA LEU A 188 -12.80 7.93 -3.12
C LEU A 188 -13.99 7.82 -2.15
N ALA A 189 -13.71 7.64 -0.85
CA ALA A 189 -14.74 7.58 0.18
C ALA A 189 -15.51 8.91 0.32
N HIS A 190 -14.80 10.05 0.33
CA HIS A 190 -15.38 11.38 0.42
C HIS A 190 -16.29 11.69 -0.78
N LEU A 191 -15.85 11.34 -1.98
CA LEU A 191 -16.63 11.53 -3.22
C LEU A 191 -17.70 10.46 -3.42
N LYS A 192 -17.81 9.47 -2.51
CA LYS A 192 -18.74 8.33 -2.59
C LYS A 192 -18.64 7.56 -3.92
N LEU A 193 -17.42 7.46 -4.45
CA LEU A 193 -17.13 6.73 -5.68
C LEU A 193 -17.01 5.23 -5.40
N ARG A 194 -17.34 4.43 -6.42
CA ARG A 194 -17.23 2.97 -6.39
C ARG A 194 -16.51 2.47 -7.63
N HIS A 195 -15.99 1.27 -7.58
CA HIS A 195 -15.42 0.63 -8.77
C HIS A 195 -16.50 0.32 -9.80
N SER A 196 -16.16 0.47 -11.09
CA SER A 196 -17.05 0.14 -12.20
C SER A 196 -17.36 -1.35 -12.20
N ARG A 197 -18.64 -1.73 -12.20
CA ARG A 197 -19.10 -3.12 -12.34
C ARG A 197 -18.97 -3.67 -13.76
N LEU A 198 -18.67 -2.83 -14.74
CA LEU A 198 -18.28 -3.26 -16.08
C LEU A 198 -16.84 -3.80 -16.12
N THR A 199 -15.94 -3.19 -15.31
CA THR A 199 -14.53 -3.61 -15.21
C THR A 199 -14.33 -4.69 -14.15
N TYR A 200 -15.03 -4.57 -13.02
CA TYR A 200 -14.98 -5.48 -11.87
C TYR A 200 -16.39 -6.02 -11.60
N PRO A 201 -16.85 -7.02 -12.35
CA PRO A 201 -18.17 -7.61 -12.15
C PRO A 201 -18.30 -8.16 -10.74
N LYS A 202 -19.50 -8.06 -10.16
CA LYS A 202 -19.72 -8.58 -8.81
C LYS A 202 -19.52 -10.09 -8.79
N TYR A 203 -18.68 -10.57 -7.88
CA TYR A 203 -18.52 -11.99 -7.67
C TYR A 203 -19.79 -12.60 -7.06
N GLU A 204 -20.36 -13.55 -7.75
CA GLU A 204 -21.48 -14.37 -7.29
C GLU A 204 -20.97 -15.82 -7.17
N PRO A 205 -20.95 -16.39 -5.95
CA PRO A 205 -20.52 -17.78 -5.80
C PRO A 205 -21.50 -18.69 -6.56
N PRO A 206 -21.01 -19.75 -7.22
CA PRO A 206 -21.89 -20.69 -7.89
C PRO A 206 -22.91 -21.24 -6.91
N SER A 207 -24.18 -21.27 -7.33
CA SER A 207 -25.26 -21.92 -6.57
C SER A 207 -24.90 -23.39 -6.33
N ARG A 208 -24.75 -23.78 -5.06
CA ARG A 208 -24.51 -25.17 -4.66
C ARG A 208 -25.76 -25.99 -4.84
#